data_f9ced6a73f8ce7d9f9f607e40c0fc7ce
#
_entry.id   f9ced6a73f8ce7d9f9f607e40c0fc7ce
#
_cell.length_a   1.000
_cell.length_b   1.000
_cell.length_c   1.000
_cell.angle_alpha   90.00
_cell.angle_beta   90.00
_cell.angle_gamma   90.00
#
_symmetry.space_group_name_H-M   'P 1'
#
loop_
_entity.id
_entity.type
_entity.pdbx_description
1 polymer ?
#
loop_
_entity_poly.entity_id
_entity_poly.type
_entity_poly.pdbx_seq_one_letter_code
_entity_poly.pdbx_strand_id
1 'polypeptide(L)'
;MSSLHDDVFAISPDVRYVAVAHGQQVDARSRPGLRYASGSDSDRYEELLVNPALLVLATQRGNIDCGGLRYLIVGYGHFHQLVVPGAAGHVSVAFELASSPADHLQAVLGVVARHERESRRDQEPAGRGLTPGAGPRPRTPGGRSPG
;
A
#
# COMPACT_ATOMS: atom_id res chain seq x y z
N MET A 1 -16.85 7.09 -7.65
CA MET A 1 -16.02 6.56 -6.55
C MET A 1 -14.92 7.55 -6.21
N SER A 2 -14.77 7.86 -4.93
CA SER A 2 -13.69 8.74 -4.48
C SER A 2 -12.34 8.03 -4.57
N SER A 3 -11.28 8.77 -4.86
CA SER A 3 -9.93 8.25 -4.85
C SER A 3 -9.44 8.03 -3.42
N LEU A 4 -8.38 7.24 -3.26
CA LEU A 4 -7.70 7.10 -1.96
C LEU A 4 -7.27 8.47 -1.43
N HIS A 5 -6.75 9.35 -2.28
CA HIS A 5 -6.36 10.71 -1.89
C HIS A 5 -7.55 11.49 -1.31
N ASP A 6 -8.68 11.47 -1.98
CA ASP A 6 -9.88 12.18 -1.51
C ASP A 6 -10.34 11.67 -0.16
N ASP A 7 -10.35 10.36 0.02
CA ASP A 7 -10.77 9.73 1.29
C ASP A 7 -9.83 10.06 2.44
N VAL A 8 -8.52 10.12 2.19
CA VAL A 8 -7.53 10.51 3.21
C VAL A 8 -7.65 11.99 3.55
N PHE A 9 -7.78 12.88 2.54
CA PHE A 9 -7.99 14.30 2.79
C PHE A 9 -9.27 14.59 3.57
N ALA A 10 -10.29 13.76 3.42
CA ALA A 10 -11.55 13.90 4.15
C ALA A 10 -11.44 13.53 5.63
N ILE A 11 -10.38 12.86 6.06
CA ILE A 11 -10.18 12.46 7.47
C ILE A 11 -10.00 13.67 8.36
N SER A 12 -9.21 14.66 7.93
CA SER A 12 -8.91 15.86 8.71
C SER A 12 -8.45 16.99 7.82
N PRO A 13 -8.82 18.26 8.14
CA PRO A 13 -8.25 19.42 7.45
C PRO A 13 -6.75 19.58 7.68
N ASP A 14 -6.17 18.89 8.66
CA ASP A 14 -4.74 18.91 8.96
C ASP A 14 -3.91 18.00 8.07
N VAL A 15 -4.53 17.23 7.21
CA VAL A 15 -3.83 16.47 6.15
C VAL A 15 -3.33 17.48 5.10
N ARG A 16 -2.01 17.58 4.96
CA ARG A 16 -1.35 18.50 4.03
C ARG A 16 -1.15 17.91 2.64
N TYR A 17 -0.81 16.62 2.60
CA TYR A 17 -0.28 15.94 1.44
C TYR A 17 -0.61 14.46 1.53
N VAL A 18 -0.92 13.86 0.40
CA VAL A 18 -1.14 12.42 0.27
C VAL A 18 -0.44 11.93 -0.99
N ALA A 19 0.39 10.90 -0.86
CA ALA A 19 1.02 10.24 -1.99
C ALA A 19 0.74 8.75 -1.96
N VAL A 20 0.53 8.19 -3.12
CA VAL A 20 0.47 6.75 -3.35
C VAL A 20 1.65 6.39 -4.24
N ALA A 21 2.57 5.59 -3.70
CA ALA A 21 3.73 5.09 -4.43
C ALA A 21 3.50 3.63 -4.81
N HIS A 22 3.73 3.30 -6.07
CA HIS A 22 3.57 1.98 -6.62
C HIS A 22 4.71 1.70 -7.58
N GLY A 23 5.72 0.94 -7.14
CA GLY A 23 6.97 0.82 -7.87
C GLY A 23 7.65 2.18 -7.99
N GLN A 24 7.95 2.60 -9.22
CA GLN A 24 8.54 3.92 -9.49
C GLN A 24 7.50 5.00 -9.82
N GLN A 25 6.23 4.67 -9.76
CA GLN A 25 5.16 5.62 -9.99
C GLN A 25 4.70 6.24 -8.67
N VAL A 26 4.60 7.56 -8.65
CA VAL A 26 4.13 8.32 -7.49
C VAL A 26 3.01 9.24 -7.94
N ASP A 27 1.84 9.05 -7.33
CA ASP A 27 0.70 9.96 -7.48
C ASP A 27 0.55 10.76 -6.19
N ALA A 28 0.98 12.01 -6.20
CA ALA A 28 1.01 12.87 -5.03
C ALA A 28 0.10 14.08 -5.23
N ARG A 29 -0.62 14.45 -4.17
CA ARG A 29 -1.49 15.62 -4.14
C ARG A 29 -1.28 16.39 -2.85
N SER A 30 -1.19 17.72 -2.96
CA SER A 30 -1.07 18.65 -1.83
C SER A 30 -2.29 19.55 -1.76
N ARG A 31 -2.63 20.01 -0.54
CA ARG A 31 -3.59 21.09 -0.40
C ARG A 31 -2.99 22.38 -0.96
N PRO A 32 -3.81 23.26 -1.56
CA PRO A 32 -3.34 24.58 -1.98
C PRO A 32 -3.01 25.47 -0.77
N GLY A 33 -2.09 26.41 -0.95
CA GLY A 33 -1.81 27.46 0.04
C GLY A 33 -1.07 27.01 1.29
N LEU A 34 -0.33 25.90 1.24
CA LEU A 34 0.44 25.38 2.37
C LEU A 34 1.61 26.31 2.74
N ARG A 35 1.78 26.56 4.05
CA ARG A 35 3.02 27.13 4.55
C ARG A 35 4.12 26.05 4.54
N TYR A 36 5.31 26.41 4.12
CA TYR A 36 6.45 25.49 4.02
C TYR A 36 6.15 24.27 3.12
N ALA A 37 5.47 24.52 2.00
CA ALA A 37 5.22 23.46 1.03
C ALA A 37 6.54 22.93 0.46
N SER A 38 6.68 21.61 0.38
CA SER A 38 7.83 20.98 -0.26
C SER A 38 7.78 21.18 -1.77
N GLY A 39 8.94 21.21 -2.41
CA GLY A 39 9.02 21.18 -3.87
C GLY A 39 8.68 19.79 -4.41
N SER A 40 8.16 19.74 -5.64
CA SER A 40 7.80 18.46 -6.27
C SER A 40 8.97 17.49 -6.40
N ASP A 41 10.19 17.99 -6.61
CA ASP A 41 11.39 17.17 -6.68
C ASP A 41 11.76 16.57 -5.33
N SER A 42 11.57 17.33 -4.24
CA SER A 42 11.80 16.85 -2.88
C SER A 42 10.77 15.78 -2.48
N ASP A 43 9.52 15.97 -2.85
CA ASP A 43 8.45 15.00 -2.62
C ASP A 43 8.74 13.69 -3.37
N ARG A 44 9.18 13.81 -4.61
CA ARG A 44 9.55 12.65 -5.42
C ARG A 44 10.76 11.90 -4.83
N TYR A 45 11.77 12.62 -4.34
CA TYR A 45 12.91 12.03 -3.64
C TYR A 45 12.46 11.28 -2.40
N GLU A 46 11.57 11.88 -1.59
CA GLU A 46 10.98 11.25 -0.40
C GLU A 46 10.31 9.92 -0.76
N GLU A 47 9.44 9.93 -1.76
CA GLU A 47 8.62 8.77 -2.09
C GLU A 47 9.40 7.66 -2.82
N LEU A 48 10.43 8.00 -3.57
CA LEU A 48 11.19 7.02 -4.36
C LEU A 48 12.43 6.49 -3.64
N LEU A 49 13.00 7.24 -2.69
CA LEU A 49 14.25 6.87 -2.04
C LEU A 49 14.15 6.79 -0.53
N VAL A 50 13.65 7.84 0.13
CA VAL A 50 13.66 7.92 1.60
C VAL A 50 12.69 6.91 2.21
N ASN A 51 11.42 6.99 1.84
CA ASN A 51 10.40 6.10 2.39
C ASN A 51 10.66 4.62 2.06
N PRO A 52 11.02 4.25 0.83
CA PRO A 52 11.38 2.87 0.53
C PRO A 52 12.54 2.34 1.37
N ALA A 53 13.58 3.14 1.59
CA ALA A 53 14.74 2.74 2.41
C ALA A 53 14.34 2.50 3.87
N LEU A 54 13.55 3.41 4.46
CA LEU A 54 13.04 3.28 5.82
C LEU A 54 12.14 2.05 5.96
N LEU A 55 11.26 1.82 4.99
CA LEU A 55 10.37 0.67 4.98
C LEU A 55 11.13 -0.65 4.89
N VAL A 56 12.15 -0.73 4.04
CA VAL A 56 12.99 -1.95 3.92
C VAL A 56 13.64 -2.29 5.26
N LEU A 57 14.28 -1.33 5.89
CA LEU A 57 14.99 -1.55 7.16
C LEU A 57 14.02 -1.95 8.28
N ALA A 58 12.92 -1.20 8.42
CA ALA A 58 11.94 -1.47 9.47
C ALA A 58 11.19 -2.79 9.23
N THR A 59 10.90 -3.13 7.98
CA THR A 59 10.26 -4.40 7.63
C THR A 59 11.17 -5.59 7.94
N GLN A 60 12.46 -5.50 7.63
CA GLN A 60 13.42 -6.56 7.96
C GLN A 60 13.47 -6.79 9.47
N ARG A 61 13.52 -5.71 10.26
CA ARG A 61 13.48 -5.85 11.72
C ARG A 61 12.15 -6.43 12.20
N GLY A 62 11.04 -5.94 11.68
CA GLY A 62 9.69 -6.37 12.08
C GLY A 62 9.42 -7.85 11.80
N ASN A 63 9.98 -8.38 10.72
CA ASN A 63 9.74 -9.76 10.29
C ASN A 63 10.50 -10.82 11.11
N ILE A 64 11.49 -10.40 11.92
CA ILE A 64 12.23 -11.35 12.76
C ILE A 64 11.35 -11.91 13.88
N ASP A 65 10.78 -11.03 14.69
CA ASP A 65 10.03 -11.42 15.89
C ASP A 65 8.97 -10.41 16.35
N CYS A 66 8.67 -9.40 15.52
CA CYS A 66 7.76 -8.31 15.90
C CYS A 66 6.40 -8.38 15.18
N GLY A 67 6.13 -9.41 14.40
CA GLY A 67 4.86 -9.57 13.68
C GLY A 67 4.72 -8.71 12.42
N GLY A 68 5.82 -8.16 11.90
CA GLY A 68 5.82 -7.32 10.70
C GLY A 68 5.76 -5.82 11.01
N LEU A 69 5.78 -5.01 9.97
CA LEU A 69 5.67 -3.57 10.05
C LEU A 69 4.26 -3.11 9.68
N ARG A 70 3.66 -2.28 10.52
CA ARG A 70 2.33 -1.71 10.24
C ARG A 70 2.38 -0.29 9.70
N TYR A 71 3.24 0.56 10.25
CA TYR A 71 3.40 1.96 9.84
C TYR A 71 4.67 2.58 10.41
N LEU A 72 5.06 3.71 9.83
CA LEU A 72 6.13 4.58 10.35
C LEU A 72 5.58 6.00 10.51
N ILE A 73 6.04 6.72 11.52
CA ILE A 73 5.83 8.15 11.63
C ILE A 73 7.20 8.82 11.74
N VAL A 74 7.46 9.77 10.86
CA VAL A 74 8.68 10.57 10.86
C VAL A 74 8.32 12.02 11.18
N GLY A 75 8.90 12.56 12.24
CA GLY A 75 8.70 13.96 12.62
C GLY A 75 9.73 14.85 11.93
N TYR A 76 9.30 15.61 10.93
CA TYR A 76 10.11 16.66 10.33
C TYR A 76 9.85 18.01 10.97
N GLY A 77 10.69 19.00 10.68
CA GLY A 77 10.56 20.33 11.29
C GLY A 77 9.28 21.08 10.95
N HIS A 78 8.70 20.79 9.79
CA HIS A 78 7.50 21.49 9.29
C HIS A 78 6.23 20.64 9.25
N PHE A 79 6.34 19.34 9.40
CA PHE A 79 5.18 18.42 9.36
C PHE A 79 5.52 17.05 9.93
N HIS A 80 4.50 16.26 10.20
CA HIS A 80 4.63 14.83 10.53
C HIS A 80 4.33 13.99 9.29
N GLN A 81 5.15 13.00 9.01
CA GLN A 81 4.97 12.08 7.88
C GLN A 81 4.56 10.71 8.39
N LEU A 82 3.37 10.26 8.03
CA LEU A 82 2.91 8.89 8.26
C LEU A 82 3.12 8.09 6.98
N VAL A 83 3.79 6.95 7.09
CA VAL A 83 4.04 6.05 5.96
C VAL A 83 3.43 4.69 6.26
N VAL A 84 2.53 4.23 5.38
CA VAL A 84 1.83 2.95 5.51
C VAL A 84 2.29 2.04 4.39
N PRO A 85 2.96 0.91 4.69
CA PRO A 85 3.34 -0.04 3.67
C PRO A 85 2.10 -0.74 3.07
N GLY A 86 2.15 -1.00 1.77
CA GLY A 86 1.14 -1.73 1.05
C GLY A 86 1.73 -2.94 0.31
N ALA A 87 0.89 -3.68 -0.39
CA ALA A 87 1.29 -4.90 -1.11
C ALA A 87 2.33 -4.63 -2.21
N ALA A 88 2.28 -3.48 -2.87
CA ALA A 88 3.13 -3.16 -4.02
C ALA A 88 3.84 -1.80 -3.89
N GLY A 89 3.77 -1.17 -2.74
CA GLY A 89 4.35 0.15 -2.50
C GLY A 89 3.99 0.70 -1.13
N HIS A 90 3.64 1.97 -1.08
CA HIS A 90 3.25 2.59 0.18
C HIS A 90 2.31 3.79 -0.04
N VAL A 91 1.69 4.23 1.05
CA VAL A 91 0.93 5.47 1.11
C VAL A 91 1.61 6.39 2.12
N SER A 92 1.88 7.64 1.73
CA SER A 92 2.41 8.69 2.58
C SER A 92 1.35 9.73 2.88
N VAL A 93 1.25 10.14 4.12
CA VAL A 93 0.32 11.20 4.55
C VAL A 93 1.08 12.19 5.42
N ALA A 94 1.13 13.46 5.01
CA ALA A 94 1.73 14.51 5.81
C ALA A 94 0.65 15.29 6.58
N PHE A 95 0.92 15.53 7.86
CA PHE A 95 0.03 16.24 8.77
C PHE A 95 0.68 17.54 9.25
N GLU A 96 -0.14 18.55 9.49
CA GLU A 96 0.30 19.79 10.15
C GLU A 96 0.93 19.50 11.51
N LEU A 97 1.92 20.32 11.90
CA LEU A 97 2.62 20.14 13.20
C LEU A 97 1.67 20.15 14.40
N ALA A 98 0.62 20.94 14.34
CA ALA A 98 -0.36 21.04 15.43
C ALA A 98 -1.24 19.78 15.56
N SER A 99 -1.27 18.93 14.55
CA SER A 99 -2.02 17.67 14.54
C SER A 99 -1.16 16.53 15.09
N SER A 100 -1.81 15.57 15.75
CA SER A 100 -1.17 14.32 16.13
C SER A 100 -1.52 13.23 15.11
N PRO A 101 -0.55 12.72 14.36
CA PRO A 101 -0.84 11.63 13.39
C PRO A 101 -1.44 10.39 14.06
N ALA A 102 -1.09 10.14 15.32
CA ALA A 102 -1.63 9.01 16.07
C ALA A 102 -3.15 9.07 16.24
N ASP A 103 -3.73 10.28 16.33
CA ASP A 103 -5.19 10.46 16.45
C ASP A 103 -5.94 10.08 15.18
N HIS A 104 -5.27 10.09 14.04
CA HIS A 104 -5.85 9.79 12.73
C HIS A 104 -5.40 8.44 12.17
N LEU A 105 -4.55 7.73 12.89
CA LEU A 105 -3.90 6.50 12.41
C LEU A 105 -4.90 5.44 12.00
N GLN A 106 -5.88 5.13 12.84
CA GLN A 106 -6.86 4.08 12.55
C GLN A 106 -7.70 4.43 11.32
N ALA A 107 -8.07 5.70 11.17
CA ALA A 107 -8.81 6.17 10.01
C ALA A 107 -8.00 6.02 8.71
N VAL A 108 -6.71 6.40 8.74
CA VAL A 108 -5.83 6.24 7.57
C VAL A 108 -5.63 4.76 7.23
N LEU A 109 -5.32 3.92 8.22
CA LEU A 109 -5.14 2.48 7.99
C LEU A 109 -6.41 1.85 7.42
N GLY A 110 -7.58 2.26 7.88
CA GLY A 110 -8.87 1.80 7.37
C GLY A 110 -9.10 2.16 5.90
N VAL A 111 -8.78 3.40 5.51
CA VAL A 111 -8.87 3.86 4.11
C VAL A 111 -7.93 3.07 3.22
N VAL A 112 -6.66 2.93 3.61
CA VAL A 112 -5.66 2.19 2.84
C VAL A 112 -6.09 0.73 2.65
N ALA A 113 -6.51 0.07 3.72
CA ALA A 113 -6.94 -1.33 3.67
C ALA A 113 -8.16 -1.52 2.76
N ARG A 114 -9.12 -0.60 2.80
CA ARG A 114 -10.31 -0.66 1.94
C ARG A 114 -9.94 -0.52 0.47
N HIS A 115 -9.11 0.44 0.11
CA HIS A 115 -8.67 0.64 -1.27
C HIS A 115 -7.83 -0.53 -1.80
N GLU A 116 -7.01 -1.14 -0.96
CA GLU A 116 -6.27 -2.36 -1.34
C GLU A 116 -7.20 -3.53 -1.63
N ARG A 117 -8.24 -3.73 -0.83
CA ARG A 117 -9.24 -4.79 -1.07
C ARG A 117 -9.99 -4.56 -2.38
N GLU A 118 -10.39 -3.32 -2.66
CA GLU A 118 -11.06 -2.96 -3.91
C GLU A 118 -10.16 -3.19 -5.11
N SER A 119 -8.89 -2.80 -5.05
CA SER A 119 -7.90 -3.07 -6.09
C SER A 119 -7.71 -4.55 -6.38
N ARG A 120 -7.69 -5.40 -5.35
CA ARG A 120 -7.58 -6.85 -5.54
C ARG A 120 -8.80 -7.44 -6.24
N ARG A 121 -10.00 -6.98 -5.89
CA ARG A 121 -11.24 -7.41 -6.56
C ARG A 121 -11.23 -7.06 -8.03
N ASP A 122 -10.78 -5.89 -8.40
CA ASP A 122 -10.70 -5.44 -9.79
C ASP A 122 -9.64 -6.22 -10.60
N GLN A 123 -8.65 -6.80 -9.92
CA GLN A 123 -7.59 -7.61 -10.54
C GLN A 123 -7.92 -9.11 -10.58
N GLU A 124 -8.92 -9.58 -9.85
CA GLU A 124 -9.36 -10.98 -9.95
C GLU A 124 -10.06 -11.19 -11.29
N PRO A 125 -9.57 -12.13 -12.12
CA PRO A 125 -10.28 -12.45 -13.35
C PRO A 125 -11.66 -13.04 -13.03
N ALA A 126 -12.72 -12.45 -13.59
CA ALA A 126 -14.07 -12.96 -13.48
C ALA A 126 -14.11 -14.41 -14.01
N GLY A 127 -14.32 -15.36 -13.11
CA GLY A 127 -14.54 -16.75 -13.48
C GLY A 127 -13.26 -17.55 -13.73
N ARG A 128 -12.62 -18.06 -12.70
CA ARG A 128 -11.94 -19.34 -12.86
C ARG A 128 -13.02 -20.40 -13.05
N GLY A 129 -13.38 -20.64 -14.31
CA GLY A 129 -14.13 -21.82 -14.65
C GLY A 129 -13.35 -23.01 -14.11
N LEU A 130 -14.00 -23.82 -13.28
CA LEU A 130 -13.49 -25.13 -12.92
C LEU A 130 -13.19 -25.84 -14.24
N THR A 131 -11.94 -26.09 -14.55
CA THR A 131 -11.55 -27.03 -15.59
C THR A 131 -12.18 -28.36 -15.20
N PRO A 132 -13.07 -28.94 -16.03
CA PRO A 132 -13.57 -30.28 -15.74
C PRO A 132 -12.35 -31.19 -15.63
N GLY A 133 -12.23 -31.86 -14.51
CA GLY A 133 -11.14 -32.79 -14.26
C GLY A 133 -11.02 -33.75 -15.43
N ALA A 134 -9.77 -34.00 -15.85
CA ALA A 134 -9.50 -35.01 -16.86
C ALA A 134 -10.18 -36.32 -16.42
N GLY A 135 -11.05 -36.85 -17.23
CA GLY A 135 -11.71 -38.10 -16.97
C GLY A 135 -10.70 -39.24 -16.77
N PRO A 136 -11.10 -40.34 -16.11
CA PRO A 136 -10.19 -41.41 -15.80
C PRO A 136 -9.54 -41.94 -17.08
N ARG A 137 -8.23 -42.08 -17.05
CA ARG A 137 -7.48 -42.66 -18.15
C ARG A 137 -7.98 -44.07 -18.39
N PRO A 138 -8.20 -44.52 -19.66
CA PRO A 138 -8.57 -45.88 -19.96
C PRO A 138 -7.41 -46.79 -19.52
N ARG A 139 -7.74 -47.85 -18.76
CA ARG A 139 -6.78 -48.90 -18.43
C ARG A 139 -6.43 -49.63 -19.72
N THR A 140 -5.15 -49.68 -20.01
CA THR A 140 -4.62 -50.60 -21.03
C THR A 140 -4.80 -52.04 -20.57
N PRO A 141 -5.42 -52.90 -21.35
CA PRO A 141 -5.47 -54.33 -21.02
C PRO A 141 -4.06 -54.91 -21.08
N GLY A 142 -3.64 -55.51 -19.99
CA GLY A 142 -2.36 -56.18 -19.91
C GLY A 142 -2.27 -57.28 -20.95
N GLY A 143 -1.23 -57.22 -21.80
CA GLY A 143 -0.91 -58.27 -22.71
C GLY A 143 -0.47 -59.51 -21.92
N ARG A 144 -1.16 -60.61 -22.12
CA ARG A 144 -0.70 -61.93 -21.73
C ARG A 144 0.51 -62.30 -22.60
N SER A 145 1.62 -62.60 -21.98
CA SER A 145 2.70 -63.31 -22.63
C SER A 145 2.33 -64.79 -22.68
N PRO A 146 2.45 -65.46 -23.85
CA PRO A 146 2.40 -66.90 -23.89
C PRO A 146 3.73 -67.46 -23.42
N GLY A 147 3.69 -68.49 -22.53
CA GLY A 147 4.82 -69.27 -22.09
C GLY A 147 5.34 -70.24 -23.14
#